data_4d5e5b42d26b9171e81094622898d3ba
#
_entry.id   4d5e5b42d26b9171e81094622898d3ba
#
_cell.length_a   1.000
_cell.length_b   1.000
_cell.length_c   1.000
_cell.angle_alpha   90.00
_cell.angle_beta   90.00
_cell.angle_gamma   90.00
#
_symmetry.space_group_name_H-M   'P 1'
#
loop_
_entity.id
_entity.type
_entity.pdbx_description
1 polymer ?
#
loop_
_entity_poly.entity_id
_entity_poly.type
_entity_poly.pdbx_seq_one_letter_code
_entity_poly.pdbx_strand_id
1 'polypeptide(L)'
;MEEKVNHFGAISKKLSDLYVDIAKVNTSLEEMNSYSDRIHKEISMLENKQTDSKKIATDLQQLKEELENVKVERDRITNEKKYVDVLREVLSDKGARGHIIKKYIPIINGLINQYLQAMDFFVSFHLDEEFNETVKSRHRDTFNYNSFSEGEKLRIDLALLFTWRTIAKMKNSVNTNLLILDEIFDSSLDTQGTDDFFKIISKLNNENVFIISHKGDILFDKFTNILKFEKYKNFTRLQNT
;
A
#
# COMPACT_ATOMS: atom_id res chain seq x y z
N MET A 1 -6.20 3.32 -8.32
CA MET A 1 -5.17 2.49 -7.66
C MET A 1 -3.98 2.24 -8.59
N GLU A 2 -4.20 1.93 -9.86
CA GLU A 2 -3.15 1.70 -10.88
C GLU A 2 -2.20 2.89 -11.11
N GLU A 3 -2.71 4.12 -11.11
CA GLU A 3 -1.85 5.30 -11.30
C GLU A 3 -0.82 5.51 -10.18
N LYS A 4 -1.19 5.20 -8.94
CA LYS A 4 -0.26 5.29 -7.79
C LYS A 4 0.77 4.16 -7.81
N VAL A 5 0.39 2.99 -8.28
CA VAL A 5 1.31 1.83 -8.46
C VAL A 5 2.31 2.13 -9.58
N ASN A 6 1.86 2.72 -10.68
CA ASN A 6 2.72 3.12 -11.78
C ASN A 6 3.68 4.25 -11.39
N HIS A 7 3.21 5.21 -10.57
CA HIS A 7 4.08 6.28 -10.05
C HIS A 7 5.16 5.74 -9.10
N PHE A 8 4.79 4.78 -8.24
CA PHE A 8 5.72 4.10 -7.34
C PHE A 8 6.75 3.25 -8.12
N GLY A 9 6.32 2.57 -9.16
CA GLY A 9 7.21 1.84 -10.07
C GLY A 9 8.23 2.75 -10.77
N ALA A 10 7.79 3.94 -11.20
CA ALA A 10 8.67 4.92 -11.82
C ALA A 10 9.71 5.51 -10.84
N ILE A 11 9.31 5.74 -9.60
CA ILE A 11 10.22 6.21 -8.53
C ILE A 11 11.23 5.12 -8.17
N SER A 12 10.78 3.88 -8.00
CA SER A 12 11.65 2.74 -7.71
C SER A 12 12.68 2.50 -8.83
N LYS A 13 12.25 2.66 -10.09
CA LYS A 13 13.16 2.58 -11.24
C LYS A 13 14.20 3.70 -11.22
N LYS A 14 13.77 4.95 -11.02
CA LYS A 14 14.70 6.10 -10.87
C LYS A 14 15.70 5.91 -9.73
N LEU A 15 15.23 5.34 -8.61
CA LEU A 15 16.10 5.03 -7.47
C LEU A 15 17.16 3.98 -7.86
N SER A 16 16.75 2.92 -8.55
CA SER A 16 17.67 1.89 -9.06
C SER A 16 18.67 2.47 -10.03
N ASP A 17 18.24 3.31 -10.98
CA ASP A 17 19.09 3.98 -11.94
C ASP A 17 20.12 4.91 -11.25
N LEU A 18 19.67 5.65 -10.21
CA LEU A 18 20.55 6.51 -9.42
C LEU A 18 21.61 5.71 -8.63
N TYR A 19 21.24 4.56 -8.07
CA TYR A 19 22.20 3.67 -7.41
C TYR A 19 23.26 3.12 -8.37
N VAL A 20 22.84 2.78 -9.58
CA VAL A 20 23.77 2.34 -10.64
C VAL A 20 24.73 3.48 -11.02
N ASP A 21 24.22 4.70 -11.14
CA ASP A 21 25.05 5.86 -11.48
C ASP A 21 26.01 6.25 -10.34
N ILE A 22 25.56 6.18 -9.08
CA ILE A 22 26.43 6.35 -7.91
C ILE A 22 27.55 5.31 -7.89
N ALA A 23 27.24 4.05 -8.17
CA ALA A 23 28.23 2.99 -8.23
C ALA A 23 29.26 3.26 -9.34
N LYS A 24 28.83 3.70 -10.53
CA LYS A 24 29.73 4.07 -11.63
C LYS A 24 30.64 5.24 -11.25
N VAL A 25 30.10 6.28 -10.65
CA VAL A 25 30.89 7.45 -10.22
C VAL A 25 31.87 7.09 -9.14
N ASN A 26 31.49 6.27 -8.15
CA ASN A 26 32.42 5.79 -7.13
C ASN A 26 33.57 4.97 -7.72
N THR A 27 33.27 4.07 -8.68
CA THR A 27 34.29 3.32 -9.40
C THR A 27 35.22 4.26 -10.18
N SER A 28 34.68 5.25 -10.90
CA SER A 28 35.48 6.26 -11.59
C SER A 28 36.32 7.12 -10.64
N LEU A 29 35.81 7.39 -9.43
CA LEU A 29 36.52 8.12 -8.36
C LEU A 29 37.71 7.30 -7.81
N GLU A 30 37.53 5.99 -7.58
CA GLU A 30 38.62 5.07 -7.18
C GLU A 30 39.68 4.95 -8.27
N GLU A 31 39.24 4.81 -9.53
CA GLU A 31 40.16 4.80 -10.68
C GLU A 31 40.94 6.11 -10.79
N MET A 32 40.27 7.26 -10.60
CA MET A 32 40.87 8.58 -10.68
C MET A 32 41.83 8.87 -9.50
N ASN A 33 41.51 8.41 -8.30
CA ASN A 33 42.41 8.46 -7.15
C ASN A 33 43.65 7.59 -7.40
N SER A 34 43.45 6.37 -7.91
CA SER A 34 44.56 5.47 -8.31
C SER A 34 45.46 6.09 -9.39
N TYR A 35 44.83 6.77 -10.36
CA TYR A 35 45.52 7.50 -11.42
C TYR A 35 46.30 8.71 -10.82
N SER A 36 45.67 9.47 -9.97
CA SER A 36 46.33 10.59 -9.24
C SER A 36 47.54 10.12 -8.47
N ASP A 37 47.48 8.99 -7.75
CA ASP A 37 48.61 8.41 -7.01
C ASP A 37 49.77 7.97 -7.92
N ARG A 38 49.45 7.41 -9.11
CA ARG A 38 50.46 7.06 -10.12
C ARG A 38 51.18 8.32 -10.61
N ILE A 39 50.42 9.37 -10.96
CA ILE A 39 50.97 10.62 -11.44
C ILE A 39 51.82 11.32 -10.36
N HIS A 40 51.41 11.28 -9.09
CA HIS A 40 52.23 11.79 -8.01
C HIS A 40 53.59 11.06 -7.92
N LYS A 41 53.59 9.73 -8.09
CA LYS A 41 54.84 8.95 -8.17
C LYS A 41 55.69 9.32 -9.38
N GLU A 42 55.04 9.51 -10.53
CA GLU A 42 55.69 9.90 -11.76
C GLU A 42 56.28 11.31 -11.66
N ILE A 43 55.58 12.27 -11.09
CA ILE A 43 56.06 13.63 -10.78
C ILE A 43 57.29 13.55 -9.87
N SER A 44 57.25 12.78 -8.77
CA SER A 44 58.41 12.67 -7.86
C SER A 44 59.61 12.00 -8.54
N MET A 45 59.42 11.04 -9.45
CA MET A 45 60.49 10.44 -10.25
C MET A 45 61.06 11.42 -11.26
N LEU A 46 60.23 12.28 -11.89
CA LEU A 46 60.65 13.28 -12.86
C LEU A 46 61.35 14.47 -12.19
N GLU A 47 60.91 14.92 -11.00
CA GLU A 47 61.56 15.93 -10.17
C GLU A 47 62.99 15.50 -9.81
N ASN A 48 63.16 14.20 -9.49
CA ASN A 48 64.49 13.64 -9.20
C ASN A 48 65.40 13.48 -10.46
N LYS A 49 64.79 13.56 -11.69
CA LYS A 49 65.51 13.39 -12.96
C LYS A 49 65.87 14.69 -13.69
N GLN A 50 65.72 15.86 -13.08
CA GLN A 50 66.03 17.17 -13.73
C GLN A 50 65.36 17.39 -15.11
N THR A 51 64.17 16.84 -15.37
CA THR A 51 63.54 16.96 -16.69
C THR A 51 62.30 17.83 -16.61
N ASP A 52 62.32 18.97 -17.28
CA ASP A 52 61.20 19.85 -17.72
C ASP A 52 60.20 20.26 -16.60
N SER A 53 60.69 21.02 -15.61
CA SER A 53 59.84 21.52 -14.50
C SER A 53 58.58 22.30 -14.95
N LYS A 54 58.65 22.91 -16.17
CA LYS A 54 57.47 23.61 -16.71
C LYS A 54 56.35 22.66 -17.17
N LYS A 55 56.71 21.55 -17.78
CA LYS A 55 55.71 20.56 -18.21
C LYS A 55 55.04 19.89 -17.04
N ILE A 56 55.84 19.49 -16.02
CA ILE A 56 55.36 18.92 -14.78
C ILE A 56 54.42 19.89 -14.01
N ALA A 57 54.72 21.19 -13.98
CA ALA A 57 53.88 22.20 -13.35
C ALA A 57 52.55 22.36 -14.07
N THR A 58 52.54 22.29 -15.42
CA THR A 58 51.30 22.34 -16.23
C THR A 58 50.42 21.11 -16.00
N ASP A 59 51.03 19.92 -16.04
CA ASP A 59 50.31 18.65 -15.79
C ASP A 59 49.70 18.60 -14.39
N LEU A 60 50.47 19.09 -13.38
CA LEU A 60 50.02 19.18 -12.00
C LEU A 60 48.87 20.17 -11.82
N GLN A 61 48.89 21.27 -12.58
CA GLN A 61 47.76 22.23 -12.57
C GLN A 61 46.48 21.61 -13.19
N GLN A 62 46.62 20.93 -14.29
CA GLN A 62 45.49 20.24 -14.93
C GLN A 62 44.86 19.17 -14.03
N LEU A 63 45.72 18.35 -13.39
CA LEU A 63 45.27 17.32 -12.49
C LEU A 63 44.56 17.90 -11.22
N LYS A 64 45.02 19.04 -10.74
CA LYS A 64 44.36 19.74 -9.63
C LYS A 64 42.96 20.24 -10.05
N GLU A 65 42.82 20.78 -11.25
CA GLU A 65 41.54 21.25 -11.78
C GLU A 65 40.58 20.08 -11.99
N GLU A 66 41.06 18.96 -12.55
CA GLU A 66 40.26 17.74 -12.72
C GLU A 66 39.82 17.17 -11.36
N LEU A 67 40.74 17.11 -10.38
CA LEU A 67 40.43 16.64 -9.02
C LEU A 67 39.34 17.51 -8.36
N GLU A 68 39.43 18.82 -8.53
CA GLU A 68 38.43 19.73 -7.96
C GLU A 68 37.06 19.55 -8.62
N ASN A 69 37.01 19.38 -9.93
CA ASN A 69 35.78 19.10 -10.67
C ASN A 69 35.13 17.78 -10.20
N VAL A 70 35.92 16.73 -10.00
CA VAL A 70 35.43 15.45 -9.47
C VAL A 70 34.92 15.57 -8.05
N LYS A 71 35.57 16.34 -7.20
CA LYS A 71 35.11 16.60 -5.82
C LYS A 71 33.76 17.30 -5.81
N VAL A 72 33.58 18.33 -6.65
CA VAL A 72 32.30 19.06 -6.77
C VAL A 72 31.20 18.10 -7.21
N GLU A 73 31.47 17.26 -8.21
CA GLU A 73 30.48 16.30 -8.69
C GLU A 73 30.15 15.22 -7.64
N ARG A 74 31.15 14.71 -6.93
CA ARG A 74 30.95 13.80 -5.78
C ARG A 74 30.03 14.41 -4.72
N ASP A 75 30.28 15.69 -4.38
CA ASP A 75 29.50 16.36 -3.35
C ASP A 75 28.06 16.62 -3.82
N ARG A 76 27.84 16.94 -5.11
CA ARG A 76 26.53 17.02 -5.73
C ARG A 76 25.76 15.70 -5.59
N ILE A 77 26.37 14.60 -6.05
CA ILE A 77 25.76 13.28 -6.01
C ILE A 77 25.52 12.82 -4.55
N THR A 78 26.44 13.11 -3.65
CA THR A 78 26.28 12.78 -2.22
C THR A 78 25.08 13.50 -1.61
N ASN A 79 24.84 14.73 -2.00
CA ASN A 79 23.66 15.47 -1.53
C ASN A 79 22.37 14.93 -2.16
N GLU A 80 22.36 14.64 -3.46
CA GLU A 80 21.20 13.99 -4.12
C GLU A 80 20.88 12.65 -3.44
N LYS A 81 21.88 11.84 -3.14
CA LYS A 81 21.69 10.58 -2.43
C LYS A 81 21.02 10.78 -1.06
N LYS A 82 21.43 11.79 -0.27
CA LYS A 82 20.77 12.10 1.01
C LYS A 82 19.27 12.38 0.84
N TYR A 83 18.89 13.14 -0.20
CA TYR A 83 17.47 13.39 -0.48
C TYR A 83 16.72 12.12 -0.84
N VAL A 84 17.32 11.27 -1.66
CA VAL A 84 16.74 9.98 -2.05
C VAL A 84 16.59 9.05 -0.84
N ASP A 85 17.59 8.98 0.03
CA ASP A 85 17.55 8.16 1.24
C ASP A 85 16.43 8.63 2.19
N VAL A 86 16.27 9.94 2.39
CA VAL A 86 15.17 10.52 3.18
C VAL A 86 13.81 10.22 2.53
N LEU A 87 13.68 10.40 1.20
CA LEU A 87 12.45 10.06 0.48
C LEU A 87 12.11 8.59 0.61
N ARG A 88 13.10 7.71 0.53
CA ARG A 88 12.92 6.27 0.72
C ARG A 88 12.40 5.94 2.12
N GLU A 89 12.95 6.57 3.14
CA GLU A 89 12.50 6.39 4.52
C GLU A 89 11.07 6.89 4.72
N VAL A 90 10.75 8.08 4.22
CA VAL A 90 9.40 8.66 4.30
C VAL A 90 8.37 7.84 3.53
N LEU A 91 8.73 7.31 2.36
CA LEU A 91 7.85 6.50 1.51
C LEU A 91 7.83 5.02 1.92
N SER A 92 8.68 4.58 2.84
CA SER A 92 8.66 3.22 3.35
C SER A 92 7.34 2.91 4.09
N ASP A 93 7.01 1.64 4.21
CA ASP A 93 5.79 1.21 4.93
C ASP A 93 5.80 1.65 6.40
N LYS A 94 6.97 1.86 7.00
CA LYS A 94 7.16 2.39 8.37
C LYS A 94 7.24 3.91 8.43
N GLY A 95 7.33 4.60 7.30
CA GLY A 95 7.42 6.07 7.23
C GLY A 95 6.06 6.77 7.38
N ALA A 96 5.83 7.78 6.55
CA ALA A 96 4.60 8.59 6.61
C ALA A 96 3.33 7.75 6.48
N ARG A 97 3.35 6.70 5.63
CA ARG A 97 2.24 5.75 5.45
C ARG A 97 1.95 5.00 6.75
N GLY A 98 2.98 4.42 7.38
CA GLY A 98 2.83 3.71 8.66
C GLY A 98 2.30 4.62 9.76
N HIS A 99 2.77 5.87 9.81
CA HIS A 99 2.29 6.87 10.78
C HIS A 99 0.80 7.22 10.60
N ILE A 100 0.34 7.31 9.35
CA ILE A 100 -1.08 7.52 9.04
C ILE A 100 -1.88 6.29 9.43
N ILE A 101 -1.44 5.09 9.05
CA ILE A 101 -2.10 3.82 9.37
C ILE A 101 -2.25 3.67 10.88
N LYS A 102 -1.17 3.84 11.64
CA LYS A 102 -1.15 3.78 13.11
C LYS A 102 -2.24 4.62 13.76
N LYS A 103 -2.51 5.81 13.21
CA LYS A 103 -3.56 6.70 13.71
C LYS A 103 -4.98 6.14 13.48
N TYR A 104 -5.17 5.35 12.41
CA TYR A 104 -6.50 4.81 12.06
C TYR A 104 -6.74 3.40 12.59
N ILE A 105 -5.70 2.62 12.89
CA ILE A 105 -5.84 1.25 13.41
C ILE A 105 -6.79 1.14 14.61
N PRO A 106 -6.73 2.01 15.63
CA PRO A 106 -7.68 1.93 16.74
C PRO A 106 -9.14 2.14 16.31
N ILE A 107 -9.38 3.05 15.37
CA ILE A 107 -10.70 3.33 14.80
C ILE A 107 -11.17 2.14 13.97
N ILE A 108 -10.29 1.59 13.13
CA ILE A 108 -10.56 0.40 12.31
C ILE A 108 -10.96 -0.77 13.21
N ASN A 109 -10.14 -1.08 14.20
CA ASN A 109 -10.40 -2.16 15.15
C ASN A 109 -11.70 -1.97 15.91
N GLY A 110 -11.99 -0.75 16.35
CA GLY A 110 -13.25 -0.40 17.01
C GLY A 110 -14.45 -0.66 16.11
N LEU A 111 -14.42 -0.20 14.87
CA LEU A 111 -15.51 -0.39 13.90
C LEU A 111 -15.71 -1.86 13.53
N ILE A 112 -14.63 -2.61 13.25
CA ILE A 112 -14.72 -4.04 12.93
C ILE A 112 -15.44 -4.78 14.06
N ASN A 113 -14.99 -4.60 15.30
CA ASN A 113 -15.59 -5.27 16.46
C ASN A 113 -17.04 -4.83 16.70
N GLN A 114 -17.38 -3.57 16.42
CA GLN A 114 -18.76 -3.08 16.49
C GLN A 114 -19.67 -3.76 15.47
N TYR A 115 -19.20 -3.96 14.24
CA TYR A 115 -19.96 -4.68 13.21
C TYR A 115 -20.06 -6.16 13.51
N LEU A 116 -19.00 -6.81 14.00
CA LEU A 116 -19.03 -8.21 14.43
C LEU A 116 -20.04 -8.41 15.56
N GLN A 117 -20.03 -7.53 16.56
CA GLN A 117 -20.99 -7.57 17.65
C GLN A 117 -22.44 -7.34 17.18
N ALA A 118 -22.66 -6.47 16.18
CA ALA A 118 -23.98 -6.24 15.61
C ALA A 118 -24.52 -7.46 14.85
N MET A 119 -23.64 -8.35 14.39
CA MET A 119 -23.97 -9.65 13.78
C MET A 119 -23.99 -10.80 14.80
N ASP A 120 -24.08 -10.51 16.10
CA ASP A 120 -24.03 -11.49 17.20
C ASP A 120 -22.79 -12.41 17.15
N PHE A 121 -21.71 -11.95 16.52
CA PHE A 121 -20.45 -12.67 16.41
C PHE A 121 -19.43 -12.11 17.41
N PHE A 122 -19.35 -12.73 18.59
CA PHE A 122 -18.60 -12.23 19.73
C PHE A 122 -17.14 -12.72 19.71
N VAL A 123 -16.37 -12.22 18.78
CA VAL A 123 -14.92 -12.36 18.72
C VAL A 123 -14.25 -11.00 18.87
N SER A 124 -12.99 -10.98 19.31
CA SER A 124 -12.17 -9.78 19.31
C SER A 124 -11.22 -9.84 18.11
N PHE A 125 -11.51 -9.05 17.11
CA PHE A 125 -10.69 -8.91 15.92
C PHE A 125 -9.72 -7.74 16.11
N HIS A 126 -8.46 -7.94 15.80
CA HIS A 126 -7.42 -6.94 15.90
C HIS A 126 -6.52 -6.97 14.68
N LEU A 127 -6.35 -5.80 14.05
CA LEU A 127 -5.34 -5.53 13.04
C LEU A 127 -4.19 -4.74 13.67
N ASP A 128 -2.97 -5.11 13.35
CA ASP A 128 -1.78 -4.33 13.67
C ASP A 128 -1.46 -3.29 12.60
N GLU A 129 -0.36 -2.55 12.76
CA GLU A 129 0.08 -1.51 11.85
C GLU A 129 0.55 -2.06 10.48
N GLU A 130 0.84 -3.34 10.40
CA GLU A 130 1.27 -4.08 9.19
C GLU A 130 0.09 -4.83 8.54
N PHE A 131 -1.13 -4.63 9.06
CA PHE A 131 -2.37 -5.32 8.67
C PHE A 131 -2.35 -6.84 8.92
N ASN A 132 -1.53 -7.31 9.87
CA ASN A 132 -1.65 -8.67 10.33
C ASN A 132 -2.87 -8.79 11.23
N GLU A 133 -3.66 -9.81 11.01
CA GLU A 133 -4.87 -10.08 11.74
C GLU A 133 -4.62 -10.98 12.95
N THR A 134 -5.28 -10.68 14.04
CA THR A 134 -5.34 -11.54 15.22
C THR A 134 -6.78 -11.61 15.69
N VAL A 135 -7.35 -12.81 15.78
CA VAL A 135 -8.72 -13.00 16.25
C VAL A 135 -8.70 -13.79 17.55
N LYS A 136 -9.37 -13.26 18.57
CA LYS A 136 -9.51 -13.88 19.89
C LYS A 136 -10.97 -14.18 20.18
N SER A 137 -11.27 -15.40 20.58
CA SER A 137 -12.58 -15.77 21.12
C SER A 137 -12.58 -15.68 22.65
N ARG A 138 -13.78 -15.63 23.27
CA ARG A 138 -13.93 -15.57 24.73
C ARG A 138 -13.23 -16.70 25.50
N HIS A 139 -12.98 -17.82 24.85
CA HIS A 139 -12.50 -19.06 25.51
C HIS A 139 -11.22 -19.64 24.89
N ARG A 140 -10.60 -18.98 23.90
CA ARG A 140 -9.40 -19.47 23.22
C ARG A 140 -8.44 -18.35 22.90
N ASP A 141 -7.16 -18.59 23.02
CA ASP A 141 -6.14 -17.54 23.04
C ASP A 141 -5.90 -16.85 21.70
N THR A 142 -5.92 -17.56 20.58
CA THR A 142 -5.78 -16.95 19.23
C THR A 142 -6.26 -17.89 18.13
N PHE A 143 -6.99 -17.33 17.16
CA PHE A 143 -7.40 -18.03 15.96
C PHE A 143 -6.79 -17.38 14.74
N ASN A 144 -6.54 -18.21 13.74
CA ASN A 144 -6.25 -17.72 12.40
C ASN A 144 -7.56 -17.62 11.60
N TYR A 145 -7.71 -16.66 10.71
CA TYR A 145 -8.87 -16.50 9.83
C TYR A 145 -9.29 -17.81 9.16
N ASN A 146 -8.32 -18.61 8.73
CA ASN A 146 -8.56 -19.92 8.09
C ASN A 146 -9.24 -20.96 9.00
N SER A 147 -9.29 -20.73 10.30
CA SER A 147 -9.89 -21.68 11.27
C SER A 147 -11.40 -21.48 11.44
N PHE A 148 -11.97 -20.46 10.81
CA PHE A 148 -13.40 -20.16 10.87
C PHE A 148 -14.18 -20.90 9.78
N SER A 149 -15.45 -21.19 10.09
CA SER A 149 -16.39 -21.70 9.10
C SER A 149 -16.64 -20.62 8.03
N GLU A 150 -17.14 -21.02 6.86
CA GLU A 150 -17.42 -20.08 5.76
C GLU A 150 -18.42 -18.99 6.17
N GLY A 151 -19.43 -19.32 6.97
CA GLY A 151 -20.39 -18.33 7.49
C GLY A 151 -19.76 -17.34 8.47
N GLU A 152 -18.81 -17.78 9.30
CA GLU A 152 -18.07 -16.91 10.21
C GLU A 152 -17.09 -16.03 9.45
N LYS A 153 -16.39 -16.57 8.45
CA LYS A 153 -15.52 -15.78 7.55
C LYS A 153 -16.30 -14.67 6.86
N LEU A 154 -17.49 -15.00 6.34
CA LEU A 154 -18.33 -14.02 5.66
C LEU A 154 -18.76 -12.89 6.61
N ARG A 155 -19.05 -13.19 7.91
CA ARG A 155 -19.30 -12.14 8.91
C ARG A 155 -18.10 -11.23 9.14
N ILE A 156 -16.89 -11.79 9.17
CA ILE A 156 -15.63 -11.01 9.26
C ILE A 156 -15.45 -10.14 8.01
N ASP A 157 -15.65 -10.70 6.82
CA ASP A 157 -15.48 -9.98 5.55
C ASP A 157 -16.49 -8.83 5.43
N LEU A 158 -17.73 -9.05 5.85
CA LEU A 158 -18.75 -8.00 5.89
C LEU A 158 -18.40 -6.90 6.92
N ALA A 159 -17.90 -7.28 8.09
CA ALA A 159 -17.45 -6.29 9.08
C ALA A 159 -16.29 -5.44 8.54
N LEU A 160 -15.36 -6.05 7.82
CA LEU A 160 -14.27 -5.36 7.13
C LEU A 160 -14.80 -4.43 6.04
N LEU A 161 -15.70 -4.91 5.18
CA LEU A 161 -16.32 -4.12 4.10
C LEU A 161 -16.97 -2.84 4.66
N PHE A 162 -17.85 -2.98 5.67
CA PHE A 162 -18.53 -1.84 6.27
C PHE A 162 -17.58 -0.90 7.02
N THR A 163 -16.55 -1.44 7.63
CA THR A 163 -15.51 -0.63 8.27
C THR A 163 -14.78 0.23 7.24
N TRP A 164 -14.30 -0.35 6.15
CA TRP A 164 -13.63 0.39 5.08
C TRP A 164 -14.53 1.44 4.45
N ARG A 165 -15.81 1.11 4.24
CA ARG A 165 -16.81 2.05 3.76
C ARG A 165 -16.98 3.24 4.71
N THR A 166 -17.09 2.97 6.02
CA THR A 166 -17.23 4.01 7.04
C THR A 166 -16.01 4.92 7.08
N ILE A 167 -14.80 4.36 7.02
CA ILE A 167 -13.56 5.14 6.99
C ILE A 167 -13.45 5.98 5.70
N ALA A 168 -13.82 5.42 4.55
CA ALA A 168 -13.83 6.15 3.29
C ALA A 168 -14.76 7.38 3.36
N LYS A 169 -15.94 7.23 3.97
CA LYS A 169 -16.88 8.35 4.23
C LYS A 169 -16.30 9.38 5.19
N MET A 170 -15.69 8.95 6.29
CA MET A 170 -15.06 9.86 7.26
C MET A 170 -13.94 10.69 6.64
N LYS A 171 -13.27 10.16 5.62
CA LYS A 171 -12.19 10.82 4.88
C LYS A 171 -12.67 11.71 3.74
N ASN A 172 -13.96 11.76 3.45
CA ASN A 172 -14.54 12.42 2.27
C ASN A 172 -13.90 11.99 0.93
N SER A 173 -13.21 10.86 0.92
CA SER A 173 -12.52 10.37 -0.28
C SER A 173 -13.49 9.77 -1.30
N VAL A 174 -14.59 9.15 -0.83
CA VAL A 174 -15.69 8.64 -1.66
C VAL A 174 -16.98 8.75 -0.86
N ASN A 175 -17.82 9.70 -1.19
CA ASN A 175 -19.13 9.85 -0.55
C ASN A 175 -20.23 9.40 -1.50
N THR A 176 -20.29 8.08 -1.77
CA THR A 176 -21.41 7.48 -2.51
C THR A 176 -22.46 7.01 -1.53
N ASN A 177 -23.72 7.33 -1.83
CA ASN A 177 -24.88 6.79 -1.12
C ASN A 177 -25.41 5.51 -1.74
N LEU A 178 -24.60 4.82 -2.56
CA LEU A 178 -24.95 3.58 -3.27
C LEU A 178 -24.14 2.41 -2.72
N LEU A 179 -24.82 1.32 -2.40
CA LEU A 179 -24.24 0.03 -2.05
C LEU A 179 -24.91 -1.05 -2.89
N ILE A 180 -24.13 -1.78 -3.65
CA ILE A 180 -24.60 -2.92 -4.44
C ILE A 180 -23.97 -4.18 -3.86
N LEU A 181 -24.79 -5.15 -3.50
CA LEU A 181 -24.37 -6.42 -2.91
C LEU A 181 -24.86 -7.53 -3.82
N ASP A 182 -23.93 -8.17 -4.50
CA ASP A 182 -24.22 -9.20 -5.50
C ASP A 182 -23.90 -10.58 -4.95
N GLU A 183 -24.89 -11.46 -4.95
CA GLU A 183 -24.83 -12.88 -4.53
C GLU A 183 -24.24 -13.16 -3.13
N ILE A 184 -24.14 -12.16 -2.25
CA ILE A 184 -23.58 -12.32 -0.90
C ILE A 184 -24.37 -13.35 -0.07
N PHE A 185 -25.69 -13.44 -0.29
CA PHE A 185 -26.56 -14.36 0.44
C PHE A 185 -26.59 -15.76 -0.14
N ASP A 186 -26.05 -15.95 -1.32
CA ASP A 186 -26.25 -17.21 -2.05
C ASP A 186 -25.28 -18.30 -1.60
N SER A 187 -24.17 -17.94 -0.94
CA SER A 187 -23.12 -18.90 -0.60
C SER A 187 -23.18 -19.46 0.82
N SER A 188 -22.95 -18.65 1.85
CA SER A 188 -22.50 -19.17 3.15
C SER A 188 -23.30 -18.69 4.36
N LEU A 189 -24.25 -17.75 4.18
CA LEU A 189 -25.08 -17.31 5.29
C LEU A 189 -26.25 -18.28 5.52
N ASP A 190 -26.34 -18.73 6.77
CA ASP A 190 -27.53 -19.37 7.29
C ASP A 190 -28.66 -18.33 7.53
N THR A 191 -29.83 -18.78 7.91
CA THR A 191 -30.97 -17.89 8.16
C THR A 191 -30.63 -16.87 9.26
N GLN A 192 -29.95 -17.28 10.32
CA GLN A 192 -29.52 -16.40 11.41
C GLN A 192 -28.52 -15.34 10.92
N GLY A 193 -27.50 -15.74 10.16
CA GLY A 193 -26.53 -14.81 9.60
C GLY A 193 -27.13 -13.81 8.63
N THR A 194 -28.17 -14.22 7.89
CA THR A 194 -28.97 -13.34 7.04
C THR A 194 -29.69 -12.29 7.86
N ASP A 195 -30.38 -12.68 8.94
CA ASP A 195 -31.04 -11.74 9.84
C ASP A 195 -30.09 -10.77 10.52
N ASP A 196 -28.92 -11.26 10.94
CA ASP A 196 -27.89 -10.42 11.57
C ASP A 196 -27.31 -9.39 10.60
N PHE A 197 -27.13 -9.78 9.35
CA PHE A 197 -26.72 -8.87 8.28
C PHE A 197 -27.78 -7.77 8.04
N PHE A 198 -29.07 -8.10 8.04
CA PHE A 198 -30.14 -7.11 7.89
C PHE A 198 -30.16 -6.09 9.03
N LYS A 199 -29.75 -6.48 10.25
CA LYS A 199 -29.59 -5.52 11.36
C LYS A 199 -28.56 -4.42 11.03
N ILE A 200 -27.52 -4.74 10.23
CA ILE A 200 -26.53 -3.74 9.78
C ILE A 200 -27.12 -2.89 8.67
N ILE A 201 -27.72 -3.51 7.65
CA ILE A 201 -28.30 -2.79 6.51
C ILE A 201 -29.36 -1.79 6.99
N SER A 202 -30.21 -2.17 7.92
CA SER A 202 -31.24 -1.28 8.48
C SER A 202 -30.66 -0.05 9.23
N LYS A 203 -29.41 -0.10 9.65
CA LYS A 203 -28.71 1.03 10.26
C LYS A 203 -28.05 1.96 9.25
N LEU A 204 -27.99 1.58 7.98
CA LEU A 204 -27.43 2.41 6.90
C LEU A 204 -28.46 3.48 6.49
N ASN A 205 -28.55 4.55 7.28
CA ASN A 205 -29.44 5.67 7.01
C ASN A 205 -28.96 6.46 5.77
N ASN A 206 -29.91 6.83 4.89
CA ASN A 206 -29.68 7.61 3.68
C ASN A 206 -28.79 6.93 2.63
N GLU A 207 -28.81 5.61 2.57
CA GLU A 207 -28.11 4.85 1.53
C GLU A 207 -29.11 4.10 0.65
N ASN A 208 -28.83 4.08 -0.65
CA ASN A 208 -29.50 3.23 -1.60
C ASN A 208 -28.79 1.87 -1.64
N VAL A 209 -29.42 0.84 -1.12
CA VAL A 209 -28.88 -0.51 -1.07
C VAL A 209 -29.58 -1.37 -2.09
N PHE A 210 -28.84 -1.95 -3.03
CA PHE A 210 -29.31 -2.94 -3.99
C PHE A 210 -28.72 -4.30 -3.63
N ILE A 211 -29.57 -5.29 -3.49
CA ILE A 211 -29.17 -6.66 -3.20
C ILE A 211 -29.63 -7.54 -4.37
N ILE A 212 -28.68 -8.23 -4.97
CA ILE A 212 -28.90 -9.19 -6.05
C ILE A 212 -28.71 -10.58 -5.46
N SER A 213 -29.71 -11.45 -5.62
CA SER A 213 -29.67 -12.80 -5.06
C SER A 213 -30.59 -13.73 -5.82
N HIS A 214 -30.20 -15.01 -5.88
CA HIS A 214 -31.04 -16.09 -6.40
C HIS A 214 -31.95 -16.70 -5.31
N LYS A 215 -31.71 -16.40 -4.02
CA LYS A 215 -32.51 -16.88 -2.88
C LYS A 215 -33.71 -15.97 -2.59
N GLY A 216 -34.54 -15.74 -3.59
CA GLY A 216 -35.70 -14.85 -3.48
C GLY A 216 -36.63 -15.20 -2.31
N ASP A 217 -36.83 -16.48 -2.01
CA ASP A 217 -37.76 -16.96 -0.98
C ASP A 217 -37.34 -16.53 0.44
N ILE A 218 -36.05 -16.40 0.72
CA ILE A 218 -35.53 -15.99 2.03
C ILE A 218 -35.58 -14.46 2.20
N LEU A 219 -35.51 -13.74 1.09
CA LEU A 219 -35.36 -12.29 1.06
C LEU A 219 -36.69 -11.55 0.87
N PHE A 220 -37.75 -12.24 0.43
CA PHE A 220 -39.01 -11.65 0.00
C PHE A 220 -39.66 -10.79 1.08
N ASP A 221 -39.67 -11.25 2.33
CA ASP A 221 -40.28 -10.53 3.44
C ASP A 221 -39.42 -9.44 4.04
N LYS A 222 -38.19 -9.29 3.56
CA LYS A 222 -37.21 -8.36 4.15
C LYS A 222 -37.16 -7.01 3.42
N PHE A 223 -37.70 -6.91 2.23
CA PHE A 223 -37.66 -5.70 1.39
C PHE A 223 -39.03 -5.22 0.96
N THR A 224 -39.17 -3.89 0.96
CA THR A 224 -40.41 -3.22 0.46
C THR A 224 -40.43 -3.14 -1.06
N ASN A 225 -39.30 -3.08 -1.72
CA ASN A 225 -39.19 -2.97 -3.17
C ASN A 225 -38.41 -4.15 -3.73
N ILE A 226 -39.08 -4.94 -4.54
CA ILE A 226 -38.50 -6.14 -5.16
C ILE A 226 -38.62 -6.02 -6.67
N LEU A 227 -37.52 -6.21 -7.37
CA LEU A 227 -37.45 -6.32 -8.82
C LEU A 227 -37.18 -7.77 -9.17
N LYS A 228 -38.17 -8.47 -9.72
CA LYS A 228 -38.01 -9.88 -10.10
C LYS A 228 -37.76 -9.97 -11.60
N PHE A 229 -36.66 -10.60 -11.96
CA PHE A 229 -36.29 -10.86 -13.35
C PHE A 229 -36.57 -12.32 -13.69
N GLU A 230 -37.23 -12.56 -14.83
CA GLU A 230 -37.48 -13.88 -15.34
C GLU A 230 -36.90 -14.06 -16.74
N LYS A 231 -36.50 -15.30 -17.06
CA LYS A 231 -36.09 -15.66 -18.41
C LYS A 231 -37.29 -16.11 -19.19
N TYR A 232 -37.65 -15.36 -20.23
CA TYR A 232 -38.69 -15.74 -21.18
C TYR A 232 -38.05 -16.02 -22.53
N LYS A 233 -38.10 -17.29 -22.96
CA LYS A 233 -37.37 -17.78 -24.13
C LYS A 233 -35.86 -17.50 -23.99
N ASN A 234 -35.33 -16.61 -24.83
CA ASN A 234 -33.91 -16.25 -24.82
C ASN A 234 -33.62 -14.85 -24.24
N PHE A 235 -34.63 -14.18 -23.68
CA PHE A 235 -34.51 -12.81 -23.17
C PHE A 235 -34.85 -12.76 -21.68
N THR A 236 -34.20 -11.89 -20.97
CA THR A 236 -34.54 -11.55 -19.58
C THR A 236 -35.49 -10.37 -19.59
N ARG A 237 -36.56 -10.46 -18.83
CA ARG A 237 -37.52 -9.37 -18.66
C ARG A 237 -37.90 -9.19 -17.19
N LEU A 238 -38.30 -7.98 -16.86
CA LEU A 238 -38.84 -7.65 -15.54
C LEU A 238 -40.23 -8.28 -15.44
N GLN A 239 -40.48 -9.01 -14.35
CA GLN A 239 -41.81 -9.50 -14.05
C GLN A 239 -42.66 -8.35 -13.54
N ASN A 240 -43.78 -8.03 -14.20
CA ASN A 240 -44.73 -7.07 -13.65
C ASN A 240 -45.41 -7.70 -12.44
N THR A 241 -45.16 -7.12 -11.27
CA THR A 241 -45.89 -7.43 -10.02
C THR A 241 -47.26 -6.78 -10.05
#